data_f9ec9aaed570896bed2548d45f1fbb57
#
_entry.id   f9ec9aaed570896bed2548d45f1fbb57
#
_cell.length_a   1.000
_cell.length_b   1.000
_cell.length_c   1.000
_cell.angle_alpha   90.00
_cell.angle_beta   90.00
_cell.angle_gamma   90.00
#
_symmetry.space_group_name_H-M   'P 1'
#
loop_
_entity.id
_entity.type
_entity.pdbx_description
1 polymer ?
#
loop_
_entity_poly.entity_id
_entity_poly.type
_entity_poly.pdbx_seq_one_letter_code
_entity_poly.pdbx_strand_id
1 'polypeptide(L)'
;MNFVYILRCADDTYYTGWTNHLTDRLAAHNHSAAGAKYTRPRRPVRLVYCEMLPDRNAAMKREAEIKRMKRAAKQKLIDSLADGEQLAIYDANETEAGVMPRALVHRYGLRHHVCHLWLVQERNGVLGHWLQQRADDRPLYPGLYDLAATGHIDPGETPLDGVLREAREEIGLHLTKEQVLSIGTAEQRYERPDGGFD
;
A
#
# COMPACT_ATOMS: atom_id res chain seq x y z
N MET A 1 -9.79 -1.61 14.75
CA MET A 1 -10.03 -0.44 13.88
C MET A 1 -11.37 -0.62 13.19
N ASN A 2 -12.08 0.44 12.79
CA ASN A 2 -13.34 0.32 12.05
C ASN A 2 -13.25 1.18 10.80
N PHE A 3 -13.44 0.58 9.63
CA PHE A 3 -13.30 1.25 8.35
C PHE A 3 -14.63 1.33 7.63
N VAL A 4 -14.92 2.48 7.04
CA VAL A 4 -15.89 2.62 5.95
C VAL A 4 -15.12 2.73 4.65
N TYR A 5 -15.61 2.06 3.61
CA TYR A 5 -14.90 1.99 2.34
C TYR A 5 -15.84 2.03 1.15
N ILE A 6 -15.31 2.48 0.01
CA ILE A 6 -15.96 2.40 -1.30
C ILE A 6 -15.11 1.51 -2.21
N LEU A 7 -15.76 0.53 -2.84
CA LEU A 7 -15.17 -0.28 -3.89
C LEU A 7 -15.71 0.18 -5.25
N ARG A 8 -14.83 0.24 -6.23
CA ARG A 8 -15.19 0.33 -7.64
C ARG A 8 -15.25 -1.08 -8.20
N CYS A 9 -16.38 -1.44 -8.78
CA CYS A 9 -16.60 -2.74 -9.39
C CYS A 9 -16.13 -2.75 -10.86
N ALA A 10 -15.98 -3.96 -11.44
CA ALA A 10 -15.58 -4.12 -12.83
C ALA A 10 -16.53 -3.44 -13.83
N ASP A 11 -17.82 -3.31 -13.50
CA ASP A 11 -18.84 -2.59 -14.27
C ASP A 11 -18.90 -1.08 -13.95
N ASP A 12 -17.87 -0.55 -13.32
CA ASP A 12 -17.73 0.86 -12.91
C ASP A 12 -18.78 1.32 -11.87
N THR A 13 -19.54 0.43 -11.28
CA THR A 13 -20.45 0.78 -10.17
C THR A 13 -19.69 0.87 -8.84
N TYR A 14 -20.28 1.56 -7.86
CA TYR A 14 -19.72 1.69 -6.52
C TYR A 14 -20.49 0.85 -5.50
N TYR A 15 -19.72 0.13 -4.67
CA TYR A 15 -20.21 -0.53 -3.48
C TYR A 15 -19.67 0.17 -2.24
N THR A 16 -20.50 0.42 -1.24
CA THR A 16 -20.08 0.97 0.05
C THR A 16 -20.32 -0.06 1.15
N GLY A 17 -19.32 -0.23 2.00
CA GLY A 17 -19.39 -1.15 3.13
C GLY A 17 -18.60 -0.64 4.33
N TRP A 18 -18.72 -1.33 5.45
CA TRP A 18 -17.84 -1.14 6.60
C TRP A 18 -17.25 -2.48 7.07
N THR A 19 -16.13 -2.43 7.76
CA THR A 19 -15.45 -3.61 8.32
C THR A 19 -14.49 -3.19 9.43
N ASN A 20 -14.09 -4.15 10.27
CA ASN A 20 -12.99 -4.00 11.22
C ASN A 20 -11.67 -4.62 10.71
N HIS A 21 -11.71 -5.38 9.61
CA HIS A 21 -10.56 -6.01 8.95
C HIS A 21 -10.62 -5.74 7.46
N LEU A 22 -9.95 -4.63 7.01
CA LEU A 22 -10.11 -4.15 5.62
C LEU A 22 -9.47 -5.12 4.62
N THR A 23 -8.25 -5.58 4.87
CA THR A 23 -7.51 -6.50 3.99
C THR A 23 -8.25 -7.81 3.75
N ASP A 24 -8.73 -8.47 4.83
CA ASP A 24 -9.53 -9.70 4.73
C ASP A 24 -10.85 -9.46 4.01
N ARG A 25 -11.45 -8.29 4.24
CA ARG A 25 -12.72 -7.95 3.60
C ARG A 25 -12.57 -7.73 2.11
N LEU A 26 -11.46 -7.14 1.65
CA LEU A 26 -11.13 -6.99 0.23
C LEU A 26 -10.93 -8.36 -0.42
N ALA A 27 -10.15 -9.25 0.21
CA ALA A 27 -9.99 -10.63 -0.25
C ALA A 27 -11.34 -11.36 -0.34
N ALA A 28 -12.21 -11.23 0.68
CA ALA A 28 -13.53 -11.84 0.64
C ALA A 28 -14.39 -11.32 -0.51
N HIS A 29 -14.35 -10.02 -0.80
CA HIS A 29 -15.07 -9.46 -1.95
C HIS A 29 -14.60 -10.04 -3.28
N ASN A 30 -13.29 -10.25 -3.48
CA ASN A 30 -12.73 -10.71 -4.73
C ASN A 30 -12.74 -12.24 -4.88
N HIS A 31 -12.49 -12.99 -3.80
CA HIS A 31 -12.16 -14.41 -3.92
C HIS A 31 -13.14 -15.35 -3.20
N SER A 32 -14.06 -14.84 -2.37
CA SER A 32 -14.87 -15.69 -1.48
C SER A 32 -16.38 -15.52 -1.69
N ALA A 33 -17.14 -16.56 -1.34
CA ALA A 33 -18.59 -16.50 -1.20
C ALA A 33 -19.05 -15.57 -0.05
N ALA A 34 -18.17 -15.29 0.92
CA ALA A 34 -18.41 -14.32 1.99
C ALA A 34 -18.39 -12.85 1.53
N GLY A 35 -17.98 -12.59 0.30
CA GLY A 35 -18.15 -11.30 -0.36
C GLY A 35 -19.62 -10.88 -0.45
N ALA A 36 -19.89 -9.57 -0.49
CA ALA A 36 -21.25 -9.08 -0.58
C ALA A 36 -21.94 -9.60 -1.85
N LYS A 37 -23.25 -9.92 -1.74
CA LYS A 37 -24.08 -10.37 -2.88
C LYS A 37 -23.96 -9.43 -4.09
N TYR A 38 -23.86 -8.14 -3.84
CA TYR A 38 -23.71 -7.12 -4.89
C TYR A 38 -22.41 -7.22 -5.68
N THR A 39 -21.28 -7.45 -4.97
CA THR A 39 -19.94 -7.44 -5.59
C THR A 39 -19.59 -8.75 -6.29
N ARG A 40 -20.17 -9.88 -5.88
CA ARG A 40 -19.85 -11.20 -6.46
C ARG A 40 -19.92 -11.27 -7.98
N PRO A 41 -21.00 -10.79 -8.65
CA PRO A 41 -21.07 -10.82 -10.13
C PRO A 41 -20.31 -9.64 -10.79
N ARG A 42 -19.63 -8.78 -10.00
CA ARG A 42 -18.99 -7.54 -10.47
C ARG A 42 -17.50 -7.48 -10.15
N ARG A 43 -16.89 -8.64 -10.00
CA ARG A 43 -15.45 -8.80 -9.79
C ARG A 43 -14.64 -8.54 -11.06
N PRO A 44 -13.39 -8.09 -10.98
CA PRO A 44 -12.71 -7.70 -9.76
C PRO A 44 -13.23 -6.38 -9.18
N VAL A 45 -13.15 -6.22 -7.85
CA VAL A 45 -13.44 -4.96 -7.20
C VAL A 45 -12.16 -4.34 -6.63
N ARG A 46 -12.04 -3.02 -6.70
CA ARG A 46 -10.87 -2.28 -6.22
C ARG A 46 -11.28 -1.27 -5.17
N LEU A 47 -10.48 -1.14 -4.11
CA LEU A 47 -10.64 -0.09 -3.12
C LEU A 47 -10.32 1.27 -3.75
N VAL A 48 -11.23 2.22 -3.63
CA VAL A 48 -11.04 3.58 -4.16
C VAL A 48 -11.23 4.67 -3.08
N TYR A 49 -11.74 4.29 -1.91
CA TYR A 49 -11.89 5.18 -0.76
C TYR A 49 -11.95 4.38 0.53
N CYS A 50 -11.27 4.84 1.58
CA CYS A 50 -11.50 4.38 2.94
C CYS A 50 -11.25 5.50 3.96
N GLU A 51 -11.95 5.40 5.08
CA GLU A 51 -11.74 6.23 6.26
C GLU A 51 -11.86 5.37 7.52
N MET A 52 -11.04 5.65 8.51
CA MET A 52 -11.07 4.97 9.80
C MET A 52 -11.94 5.75 10.77
N LEU A 53 -12.84 5.03 11.45
CA LEU A 53 -13.78 5.58 12.42
C LEU A 53 -13.46 5.07 13.83
N PRO A 54 -13.79 5.84 14.87
CA PRO A 54 -13.44 5.50 16.25
C PRO A 54 -14.09 4.20 16.73
N ASP A 55 -15.33 3.94 16.31
CA ASP A 55 -16.07 2.77 16.74
C ASP A 55 -17.00 2.23 15.64
N ARG A 56 -17.62 1.08 15.94
CA ARG A 56 -18.56 0.39 15.05
C ARG A 56 -19.79 1.24 14.71
N ASN A 57 -20.34 1.98 15.68
CA ASN A 57 -21.57 2.76 15.49
C ASN A 57 -21.28 3.93 14.54
N ALA A 58 -20.15 4.61 14.72
CA ALA A 58 -19.69 5.66 13.82
C ALA A 58 -19.51 5.12 12.40
N ALA A 59 -18.88 3.93 12.24
CA ALA A 59 -18.69 3.31 10.94
C ALA A 59 -20.03 2.95 10.26
N MET A 60 -20.97 2.37 10.98
CA MET A 60 -22.31 2.05 10.45
C MET A 60 -23.09 3.30 10.05
N LYS A 61 -23.04 4.36 10.86
CA LYS A 61 -23.66 5.64 10.54
C LYS A 61 -23.06 6.24 9.28
N ARG A 62 -21.73 6.27 9.19
CA ARG A 62 -21.03 6.82 8.04
C ARG A 62 -21.26 6.00 6.77
N GLU A 63 -21.30 4.68 6.87
CA GLU A 63 -21.68 3.79 5.75
C GLU A 63 -23.07 4.16 5.21
N ALA A 64 -24.06 4.33 6.10
CA ALA A 64 -25.42 4.71 5.71
C ALA A 64 -25.47 6.09 5.05
N GLU A 65 -24.68 7.05 5.52
CA GLU A 65 -24.53 8.38 4.89
C GLU A 65 -24.00 8.26 3.47
N ILE A 66 -22.86 7.56 3.29
CA ILE A 66 -22.23 7.39 1.98
C ILE A 66 -23.13 6.59 1.03
N LYS A 67 -23.87 5.57 1.51
CA LYS A 67 -24.83 4.82 0.69
C LYS A 67 -25.92 5.71 0.08
N ARG A 68 -26.38 6.73 0.79
CA ARG A 68 -27.40 7.68 0.32
C ARG A 68 -26.85 8.71 -0.68
N MET A 69 -25.52 8.86 -0.76
CA MET A 69 -24.91 9.83 -1.68
C MET A 69 -25.13 9.42 -3.14
N LYS A 70 -25.39 10.41 -3.98
CA LYS A 70 -25.36 10.25 -5.44
C LYS A 70 -23.95 9.91 -5.92
N ARG A 71 -23.82 9.30 -7.10
CA ARG A 71 -22.52 8.92 -7.68
C ARG A 71 -21.51 10.07 -7.69
N ALA A 72 -21.93 11.26 -8.11
CA ALA A 72 -21.06 12.44 -8.13
C ALA A 72 -20.49 12.83 -6.76
N ALA A 73 -21.26 12.66 -5.68
CA ALA A 73 -20.79 12.95 -4.33
C ALA A 73 -19.78 11.88 -3.85
N LYS A 74 -20.00 10.62 -4.21
CA LYS A 74 -19.01 9.55 -3.94
C LYS A 74 -17.72 9.78 -4.73
N GLN A 75 -17.83 10.24 -5.98
CA GLN A 75 -16.65 10.58 -6.80
C GLN A 75 -15.83 11.69 -6.12
N LYS A 76 -16.46 12.74 -5.58
CA LYS A 76 -15.75 13.79 -4.84
C LYS A 76 -14.98 13.27 -3.61
N LEU A 77 -15.54 12.27 -2.89
CA LEU A 77 -14.81 11.62 -1.80
C LEU A 77 -13.58 10.86 -2.32
N ILE A 78 -13.72 10.18 -3.44
CA ILE A 78 -12.60 9.46 -4.07
C ILE A 78 -11.54 10.45 -4.55
N ASP A 79 -11.94 11.50 -5.24
CA ASP A 79 -11.04 12.52 -5.78
C ASP A 79 -10.28 13.27 -4.67
N SER A 80 -10.86 13.38 -3.46
CA SER A 80 -10.17 13.99 -2.32
C SER A 80 -8.96 13.20 -1.82
N LEU A 81 -8.77 11.97 -2.30
CA LEU A 81 -7.63 11.12 -1.99
C LEU A 81 -6.58 11.06 -3.12
N ALA A 82 -6.74 11.86 -4.17
CA ALA A 82 -5.85 11.81 -5.34
C ALA A 82 -4.50 12.51 -5.13
N ASP A 83 -4.39 13.36 -4.11
CA ASP A 83 -3.19 14.15 -3.87
C ASP A 83 -2.09 13.34 -3.18
N GLY A 84 -0.83 13.62 -3.56
CA GLY A 84 0.37 13.02 -3.01
C GLY A 84 0.75 11.67 -3.63
N GLU A 85 1.80 11.07 -3.07
CA GLU A 85 2.31 9.76 -3.49
C GLU A 85 1.23 8.69 -3.29
N GLN A 86 1.00 7.89 -4.33
CA GLN A 86 -0.01 6.84 -4.38
C GLN A 86 0.67 5.48 -4.35
N LEU A 87 0.19 4.57 -3.50
CA LEU A 87 0.72 3.21 -3.40
C LEU A 87 -0.34 2.18 -3.80
N ALA A 88 0.09 1.16 -4.52
CA ALA A 88 -0.71 -0.03 -4.73
C ALA A 88 -0.90 -0.77 -3.40
N ILE A 89 -2.13 -1.15 -3.09
CA ILE A 89 -2.46 -1.93 -1.90
C ILE A 89 -2.88 -3.34 -2.29
N TYR A 90 -2.60 -4.28 -1.39
CA TYR A 90 -2.84 -5.70 -1.63
C TYR A 90 -3.81 -6.27 -0.59
N ASP A 91 -4.59 -7.25 -1.00
CA ASP A 91 -5.48 -7.99 -0.10
C ASP A 91 -4.72 -9.13 0.61
N ALA A 92 -5.42 -9.90 1.45
CA ALA A 92 -4.82 -11.00 2.20
C ALA A 92 -4.29 -12.16 1.31
N ASN A 93 -4.61 -12.16 0.02
CA ASN A 93 -4.15 -13.16 -0.95
C ASN A 93 -3.06 -12.60 -1.88
N GLU A 94 -2.39 -11.48 -1.51
CA GLU A 94 -1.38 -10.80 -2.33
C GLU A 94 -1.91 -10.34 -3.71
N THR A 95 -3.22 -10.11 -3.83
CA THR A 95 -3.82 -9.59 -5.05
C THR A 95 -3.99 -8.08 -4.92
N GLU A 96 -3.58 -7.32 -5.94
CA GLU A 96 -3.77 -5.88 -5.96
C GLU A 96 -5.25 -5.53 -5.78
N ALA A 97 -5.54 -4.78 -4.74
CA ALA A 97 -6.88 -4.45 -4.30
C ALA A 97 -7.26 -2.98 -4.48
N GLY A 98 -6.34 -2.16 -4.97
CA GLY A 98 -6.56 -0.74 -5.26
C GLY A 98 -5.30 0.10 -5.13
N VAL A 99 -5.49 1.42 -5.20
CA VAL A 99 -4.41 2.41 -5.04
C VAL A 99 -4.88 3.45 -4.02
N MET A 100 -4.01 3.79 -3.07
CA MET A 100 -4.33 4.69 -1.97
C MET A 100 -3.17 5.63 -1.66
N PRO A 101 -3.44 6.84 -1.13
CA PRO A 101 -2.38 7.75 -0.69
C PRO A 101 -1.44 7.09 0.32
N ARG A 102 -0.14 7.24 0.14
CA ARG A 102 0.89 6.74 1.05
C ARG A 102 0.60 7.05 2.51
N ALA A 103 0.18 8.29 2.80
CA ALA A 103 -0.15 8.70 4.16
C ALA A 103 -1.25 7.85 4.82
N LEU A 104 -2.26 7.41 4.04
CA LEU A 104 -3.32 6.53 4.54
C LEU A 104 -2.87 5.08 4.59
N VAL A 105 -2.06 4.63 3.63
CA VAL A 105 -1.50 3.28 3.61
C VAL A 105 -0.73 3.02 4.90
N HIS A 106 0.21 3.89 5.25
CA HIS A 106 0.99 3.78 6.48
C HIS A 106 0.15 4.02 7.73
N ARG A 107 -0.75 5.02 7.73
CA ARG A 107 -1.61 5.31 8.89
C ARG A 107 -2.53 4.14 9.25
N TYR A 108 -3.03 3.42 8.24
CA TYR A 108 -4.00 2.35 8.44
C TYR A 108 -3.37 0.95 8.42
N GLY A 109 -2.06 0.85 8.18
CA GLY A 109 -1.36 -0.43 8.05
C GLY A 109 -1.91 -1.26 6.89
N LEU A 110 -2.15 -0.63 5.74
CA LEU A 110 -2.59 -1.34 4.55
C LEU A 110 -1.39 -2.05 3.92
N ARG A 111 -1.60 -3.30 3.51
CA ARG A 111 -0.55 -4.09 2.86
C ARG A 111 -0.13 -3.44 1.54
N HIS A 112 1.15 -3.18 1.39
CA HIS A 112 1.78 -2.60 0.21
C HIS A 112 3.18 -3.19 0.02
N HIS A 113 3.77 -2.97 -1.14
CA HIS A 113 5.10 -3.50 -1.44
C HIS A 113 6.16 -2.42 -1.33
N VAL A 114 7.29 -2.82 -0.76
CA VAL A 114 8.54 -2.05 -0.75
C VAL A 114 9.64 -2.88 -1.37
N CYS A 115 10.63 -2.24 -1.95
CA CYS A 115 11.82 -2.89 -2.45
C CYS A 115 13.03 -2.50 -1.61
N HIS A 116 13.95 -3.45 -1.45
CA HIS A 116 15.19 -3.28 -0.71
C HIS A 116 16.36 -3.67 -1.61
N LEU A 117 17.30 -2.76 -1.83
CA LEU A 117 18.54 -3.05 -2.56
C LEU A 117 19.69 -3.31 -1.60
N TRP A 118 20.20 -4.53 -1.65
CA TRP A 118 21.45 -4.91 -1.02
C TRP A 118 22.58 -4.75 -2.02
N LEU A 119 23.38 -3.70 -1.90
CA LEU A 119 24.54 -3.48 -2.73
C LEU A 119 25.76 -4.17 -2.09
N VAL A 120 26.23 -5.22 -2.72
CA VAL A 120 27.35 -6.03 -2.20
C VAL A 120 28.61 -5.79 -3.00
N GLN A 121 29.76 -5.83 -2.32
CA GLN A 121 31.08 -5.72 -2.92
C GLN A 121 32.02 -6.71 -2.26
N GLU A 122 32.81 -7.40 -3.07
CA GLU A 122 33.95 -8.16 -2.58
C GLU A 122 35.21 -7.31 -2.61
N ARG A 123 35.93 -7.27 -1.49
CA ARG A 123 37.22 -6.62 -1.35
C ARG A 123 38.19 -7.53 -0.59
N ASN A 124 39.27 -7.91 -1.24
CA ASN A 124 40.30 -8.82 -0.67
C ASN A 124 39.74 -10.14 -0.12
N GLY A 125 38.80 -10.77 -0.83
CA GLY A 125 38.15 -12.01 -0.42
C GLY A 125 37.12 -11.88 0.69
N VAL A 126 36.78 -10.63 1.11
CA VAL A 126 35.76 -10.34 2.11
C VAL A 126 34.56 -9.72 1.41
N LEU A 127 33.41 -10.37 1.54
CA LEU A 127 32.13 -9.84 1.07
C LEU A 127 31.60 -8.85 2.09
N GLY A 128 31.36 -7.62 1.65
CA GLY A 128 30.71 -6.55 2.41
C GLY A 128 29.49 -6.01 1.69
N HIS A 129 28.65 -5.29 2.38
CA HIS A 129 27.52 -4.56 1.78
C HIS A 129 27.57 -3.09 2.15
N TRP A 130 27.04 -2.27 1.26
CA TRP A 130 26.93 -0.83 1.46
C TRP A 130 25.64 -0.51 2.21
N LEU A 131 25.77 0.38 3.19
CA LEU A 131 24.66 0.96 3.92
C LEU A 131 24.64 2.47 3.69
N GLN A 132 23.47 3.06 3.59
CA GLN A 132 23.31 4.50 3.67
C GLN A 132 23.05 4.93 5.12
N GLN A 133 23.56 6.09 5.50
CA GLN A 133 23.16 6.74 6.74
C GLN A 133 22.03 7.72 6.45
N ARG A 134 20.92 7.55 7.13
CA ARG A 134 19.75 8.44 7.01
C ARG A 134 20.11 9.84 7.46
N ALA A 135 19.64 10.85 6.75
CA ALA A 135 19.87 12.24 7.11
C ALA A 135 19.24 12.59 8.46
N ASP A 136 19.86 13.51 9.20
CA ASP A 136 19.44 13.89 10.54
C ASP A 136 18.09 14.64 10.58
N ASP A 137 17.64 15.17 9.45
CA ASP A 137 16.37 15.87 9.29
C ASP A 137 15.19 14.95 8.91
N ARG A 138 15.45 13.64 8.77
CA ARG A 138 14.37 12.68 8.45
C ARG A 138 13.41 12.51 9.64
N PRO A 139 12.08 12.50 9.40
CA PRO A 139 11.07 12.37 10.45
C PRO A 139 11.17 11.08 11.26
N LEU A 140 11.63 10.00 10.60
CA LEU A 140 11.73 8.67 11.18
C LEU A 140 13.17 8.17 11.10
N TYR A 141 13.67 7.64 12.22
CA TYR A 141 14.99 7.01 12.33
C TYR A 141 16.15 7.87 11.81
N PRO A 142 16.26 9.18 12.21
CA PRO A 142 17.36 10.03 11.79
C PRO A 142 18.70 9.46 12.21
N GLY A 143 19.72 9.59 11.35
CA GLY A 143 21.10 9.17 11.63
C GLY A 143 21.33 7.65 11.70
N LEU A 144 20.28 6.80 11.62
CA LEU A 144 20.43 5.34 11.58
C LEU A 144 20.88 4.87 10.20
N TYR A 145 21.47 3.68 10.19
CA TYR A 145 21.86 3.02 8.93
C TYR A 145 20.68 2.27 8.32
N ASP A 146 20.60 2.32 7.00
CA ASP A 146 19.61 1.66 6.18
C ASP A 146 20.31 0.94 5.01
N LEU A 147 19.57 0.13 4.25
CA LEU A 147 20.08 -0.52 3.05
C LEU A 147 20.50 0.52 2.00
N ALA A 148 21.24 0.09 1.00
CA ALA A 148 21.80 0.97 -0.03
C ALA A 148 20.75 1.85 -0.73
N ALA A 149 19.59 1.26 -1.07
CA ALA A 149 18.40 1.99 -1.48
C ALA A 149 17.14 1.23 -1.03
N THR A 150 16.10 1.96 -0.66
CA THR A 150 14.82 1.39 -0.21
C THR A 150 13.68 2.29 -0.64
N GLY A 151 12.62 1.73 -1.16
CA GLY A 151 11.46 2.55 -1.53
C GLY A 151 10.22 1.75 -1.83
N HIS A 152 9.12 2.46 -2.08
CA HIS A 152 7.86 1.87 -2.45
C HIS A 152 7.88 1.45 -3.92
N ILE A 153 7.11 0.42 -4.22
CA ILE A 153 6.86 0.02 -5.61
C ILE A 153 5.66 0.82 -6.10
N ASP A 154 5.85 1.58 -7.16
CA ASP A 154 4.78 2.40 -7.73
C ASP A 154 3.66 1.55 -8.34
N PRO A 155 2.41 2.06 -8.37
CA PRO A 155 1.31 1.34 -9.01
C PRO A 155 1.63 0.97 -10.48
N GLY A 156 1.62 -0.34 -10.75
CA GLY A 156 1.93 -0.89 -12.07
C GLY A 156 3.41 -1.19 -12.34
N GLU A 157 4.31 -0.86 -11.41
CA GLU A 157 5.71 -1.30 -11.48
C GLU A 157 5.86 -2.78 -11.07
N THR A 158 6.85 -3.44 -11.62
CA THR A 158 7.35 -4.70 -11.05
C THR A 158 8.33 -4.41 -9.90
N PRO A 159 8.55 -5.35 -8.95
CA PRO A 159 9.55 -5.18 -7.91
C PRO A 159 10.95 -4.85 -8.45
N LEU A 160 11.32 -5.42 -9.59
CA LEU A 160 12.61 -5.15 -10.23
C LEU A 160 12.68 -3.71 -10.80
N ASP A 161 11.60 -3.24 -11.44
CA ASP A 161 11.57 -1.87 -11.97
C ASP A 161 11.65 -0.85 -10.82
N GLY A 162 10.97 -1.11 -9.69
CA GLY A 162 11.06 -0.29 -8.47
C GLY A 162 12.48 -0.22 -7.91
N VAL A 163 13.17 -1.37 -7.78
CA VAL A 163 14.58 -1.40 -7.34
C VAL A 163 15.49 -0.58 -8.25
N LEU A 164 15.32 -0.68 -9.56
CA LEU A 164 16.13 0.05 -10.54
C LEU A 164 15.88 1.57 -10.47
N ARG A 165 14.62 1.97 -10.25
CA ARG A 165 14.25 3.37 -10.07
C ARG A 165 14.84 3.92 -8.78
N GLU A 166 14.64 3.25 -7.63
CA GLU A 166 15.15 3.69 -6.33
C GLU A 166 16.68 3.77 -6.29
N ALA A 167 17.40 2.79 -6.89
CA ALA A 167 18.85 2.84 -7.01
C ALA A 167 19.33 4.09 -7.73
N ARG A 168 18.64 4.49 -8.79
CA ARG A 168 18.96 5.70 -9.54
C ARG A 168 18.63 6.98 -8.77
N GLU A 169 17.46 7.01 -8.10
CA GLU A 169 16.95 8.20 -7.43
C GLU A 169 17.65 8.47 -6.10
N GLU A 170 17.89 7.44 -5.28
CA GLU A 170 18.49 7.61 -3.96
C GLU A 170 20.02 7.67 -3.98
N ILE A 171 20.68 6.87 -4.81
CA ILE A 171 22.14 6.75 -4.81
C ILE A 171 22.81 7.02 -6.15
N GLY A 172 22.04 7.42 -7.18
CA GLY A 172 22.57 7.75 -8.50
C GLY A 172 23.13 6.56 -9.29
N LEU A 173 22.79 5.33 -8.89
CA LEU A 173 23.32 4.11 -9.49
C LEU A 173 22.42 3.61 -10.62
N HIS A 174 22.96 3.55 -11.84
CA HIS A 174 22.27 3.05 -13.02
C HIS A 174 22.55 1.55 -13.19
N LEU A 175 21.61 0.73 -12.73
CA LEU A 175 21.70 -0.73 -12.84
C LEU A 175 20.88 -1.24 -14.03
N THR A 176 21.32 -2.37 -14.61
CA THR A 176 20.51 -3.17 -15.54
C THR A 176 19.86 -4.35 -14.84
N LYS A 177 18.82 -4.92 -15.46
CA LYS A 177 18.08 -6.06 -14.88
C LYS A 177 18.99 -7.28 -14.61
N GLU A 178 20.01 -7.45 -15.44
CA GLU A 178 20.97 -8.56 -15.34
C GLU A 178 21.95 -8.42 -14.17
N GLN A 179 22.10 -7.20 -13.64
CA GLN A 179 22.97 -6.93 -12.48
C GLN A 179 22.25 -7.11 -11.15
N VAL A 180 20.93 -7.32 -11.17
CA VAL A 180 20.10 -7.47 -9.96
C VAL A 180 19.66 -8.91 -9.81
N LEU A 181 20.00 -9.52 -8.67
CA LEU A 181 19.54 -10.83 -8.27
C LEU A 181 18.44 -10.71 -7.22
N SER A 182 17.26 -11.26 -7.50
CA SER A 182 16.20 -11.37 -6.49
C SER A 182 16.55 -12.48 -5.49
N ILE A 183 16.63 -12.11 -4.21
CA ILE A 183 16.96 -13.06 -3.13
C ILE A 183 15.72 -13.53 -2.35
N GLY A 184 14.56 -12.96 -2.60
CA GLY A 184 13.30 -13.37 -1.99
C GLY A 184 12.40 -12.21 -1.57
N THR A 185 11.32 -12.57 -0.92
CA THR A 185 10.35 -11.64 -0.32
C THR A 185 10.10 -12.01 1.14
N ALA A 186 9.82 -11.01 1.97
CA ALA A 186 9.44 -11.20 3.37
C ALA A 186 8.24 -10.29 3.69
N GLU A 187 7.34 -10.79 4.54
CA GLU A 187 6.28 -9.96 5.10
C GLU A 187 6.76 -9.39 6.43
N GLN A 188 6.58 -8.07 6.60
CA GLN A 188 6.87 -7.38 7.84
C GLN A 188 5.67 -6.53 8.24
N ARG A 189 5.45 -6.40 9.53
CA ARG A 189 4.47 -5.48 10.10
C ARG A 189 4.97 -4.99 11.44
N TYR A 190 5.20 -3.70 11.55
CA TYR A 190 5.55 -3.07 12.83
C TYR A 190 4.88 -1.71 12.96
N GLU A 191 4.60 -1.35 14.21
CA GLU A 191 4.10 -0.03 14.54
C GLU A 191 5.26 0.97 14.54
N ARG A 192 5.05 2.07 13.85
CA ARG A 192 6.00 3.18 13.83
C ARG A 192 5.88 4.02 15.09
N PRO A 193 6.96 4.74 15.50
CA PRO A 193 6.92 5.63 16.67
C PRO A 193 5.82 6.72 16.61
N ASP A 194 5.38 7.10 15.41
CA ASP A 194 4.31 8.08 15.20
C ASP A 194 2.89 7.46 15.24
N GLY A 195 2.77 6.17 15.57
CA GLY A 195 1.52 5.44 15.64
C GLY A 195 0.98 4.96 14.27
N GLY A 196 1.75 5.11 13.20
CA GLY A 196 1.49 4.48 11.91
C GLY A 196 1.99 3.03 11.85
N PHE A 197 1.90 2.42 10.67
CA PHE A 197 2.39 1.08 10.39
C PHE A 197 3.28 1.09 9.14
N ASP A 198 4.23 0.19 9.11
CA ASP A 198 5.03 -0.18 7.94
C ASP A 198 4.95 -1.67 7.72
#